data_42d22898ee95c89c567a9b8bce8c66a9
#
_entry.id   42d22898ee95c89c567a9b8bce8c66a9
#
_cell.length_a   1.000
_cell.length_b   1.000
_cell.length_c   1.000
_cell.angle_alpha   90.00
_cell.angle_beta   90.00
_cell.angle_gamma   90.00
#
_symmetry.space_group_name_H-M   'P 1'
#
loop_
_entity.id
_entity.type
_entity.pdbx_description
1 polymer ?
#
loop_
_entity_poly.entity_id
_entity_poly.type
_entity_poly.pdbx_seq_one_letter_code
_entity_poly.pdbx_strand_id
1 'polypeptide(L)'
;MGIRSTKQPGARTLPAREAKKAIIESICAGESLRKICKAPGMPNRATVHRWLLADTDFCDQYARAREIQAEEIFDEILEISDDSRRDYITGDDGQKRINREAIDRAKLKIDARKWVLSRMQPKKYGNRMEIDQPTQDYVVNVITAPEPK
;
A
#
# COMPACT_ATOMS: atom_id res chain seq x y z
N MET A 1 11.74 26.51 -18.89
CA MET A 1 11.18 27.41 -17.85
C MET A 1 10.74 26.56 -16.68
N GLY A 2 11.54 26.54 -15.57
CA GLY A 2 11.26 25.77 -14.38
C GLY A 2 10.23 26.47 -13.52
N ILE A 3 9.10 25.81 -13.29
CA ILE A 3 8.07 26.28 -12.34
C ILE A 3 8.63 26.03 -10.94
N ARG A 4 9.15 27.08 -10.31
CA ARG A 4 9.50 27.07 -8.89
C ARG A 4 8.21 26.95 -8.09
N SER A 5 8.00 25.80 -7.45
CA SER A 5 6.95 25.61 -6.45
C SER A 5 7.16 26.62 -5.32
N THR A 6 6.29 27.61 -5.28
CA THR A 6 6.24 28.59 -4.19
C THR A 6 5.79 27.89 -2.91
N LYS A 7 6.78 27.63 -2.04
CA LYS A 7 6.53 27.23 -0.66
C LYS A 7 5.80 28.38 0.04
N GLN A 8 4.52 28.18 0.36
CA GLN A 8 3.76 29.18 1.13
C GLN A 8 4.46 29.39 2.50
N PRO A 9 4.78 30.64 2.87
CA PRO A 9 5.31 30.94 4.18
C PRO A 9 4.19 30.94 5.21
N GLY A 10 4.29 30.09 6.27
CA GLY A 10 3.52 30.32 7.47
C GLY A 10 2.85 29.14 8.17
N ALA A 11 2.84 27.92 7.65
CA ALA A 11 2.36 26.79 8.45
C ALA A 11 3.42 26.37 9.46
N ARG A 12 3.20 26.66 10.74
CA ARG A 12 4.06 26.23 11.85
C ARG A 12 4.15 24.70 11.81
N THR A 13 5.34 24.16 11.62
CA THR A 13 5.57 22.71 11.62
C THR A 13 5.15 22.13 12.97
N LEU A 14 4.37 21.06 12.97
CA LEU A 14 3.96 20.36 14.17
C LEU A 14 5.20 19.85 14.95
N PRO A 15 5.15 19.84 16.30
CA PRO A 15 6.16 19.18 17.11
C PRO A 15 6.34 17.72 16.69
N ALA A 16 7.57 17.19 16.74
CA ALA A 16 7.87 15.86 16.22
C ALA A 16 6.97 14.75 16.82
N ARG A 17 6.62 14.84 18.11
CA ARG A 17 5.73 13.88 18.78
C ARG A 17 4.31 13.90 18.18
N GLU A 18 3.75 15.08 17.99
CA GLU A 18 2.41 15.26 17.42
C GLU A 18 2.38 14.86 15.95
N ALA A 19 3.42 15.22 15.19
CA ALA A 19 3.54 14.81 13.79
C ALA A 19 3.65 13.30 13.63
N LYS A 20 4.41 12.59 14.48
CA LYS A 20 4.49 11.13 14.47
C LYS A 20 3.14 10.49 14.74
N LYS A 21 2.40 10.97 15.76
CA LYS A 21 1.06 10.50 16.08
C LYS A 21 0.09 10.69 14.91
N ALA A 22 0.05 11.89 14.34
CA ALA A 22 -0.80 12.20 13.19
C ALA A 22 -0.46 11.35 11.95
N ILE A 23 0.82 11.05 11.72
CA ILE A 23 1.25 10.15 10.64
C ILE A 23 0.68 8.74 10.84
N ILE A 24 0.79 8.18 12.03
CA ILE A 24 0.27 6.84 12.35
C ILE A 24 -1.24 6.80 12.15
N GLU A 25 -1.98 7.77 12.71
CA GLU A 25 -3.43 7.86 12.58
C GLU A 25 -3.88 7.96 11.11
N SER A 26 -3.23 8.81 10.31
CA SER A 26 -3.55 8.97 8.90
C SER A 26 -3.21 7.73 8.05
N ILE A 27 -2.14 7.01 8.39
CA ILE A 27 -1.81 5.74 7.72
C ILE A 27 -2.86 4.69 8.05
N CYS A 28 -3.27 4.57 9.31
CA CYS A 28 -4.36 3.67 9.72
C CYS A 28 -5.67 3.99 8.99
N ALA A 29 -5.93 5.26 8.66
CA ALA A 29 -7.08 5.70 7.86
C ALA A 29 -6.90 5.52 6.34
N GLY A 30 -5.92 4.72 5.89
CA GLY A 30 -5.72 4.41 4.48
C GLY A 30 -4.87 5.42 3.69
N GLU A 31 -4.46 6.56 4.29
CA GLU A 31 -3.75 7.60 3.56
C GLU A 31 -2.28 7.22 3.26
N SER A 32 -1.81 7.58 2.06
CA SER A 32 -0.40 7.37 1.71
C SER A 32 0.51 8.40 2.41
N LEU A 33 1.72 7.97 2.83
CA LEU A 33 2.72 8.86 3.41
C LEU A 33 2.99 10.10 2.53
N ARG A 34 2.92 9.93 1.20
CA ARG A 34 3.09 11.05 0.26
C ARG A 34 2.00 12.10 0.39
N LYS A 35 0.74 11.67 0.62
CA LYS A 35 -0.41 12.57 0.82
C LYS A 35 -0.29 13.27 2.16
N ILE A 36 0.00 12.52 3.23
CA ILE A 36 0.17 13.03 4.59
C ILE A 36 1.23 14.13 4.65
N CYS A 37 2.41 13.90 4.08
CA CYS A 37 3.50 14.88 4.08
C CYS A 37 3.25 16.13 3.22
N LYS A 38 2.16 16.18 2.45
CA LYS A 38 1.73 17.39 1.71
C LYS A 38 0.83 18.30 2.54
N ALA A 39 0.27 17.79 3.63
CA ALA A 39 -0.62 18.57 4.48
C ALA A 39 0.16 19.70 5.20
N PRO A 40 -0.49 20.87 5.44
CA PRO A 40 0.12 21.96 6.15
C PRO A 40 0.61 21.54 7.54
N GLY A 41 1.80 21.98 7.92
CA GLY A 41 2.40 21.65 9.24
C GLY A 41 3.02 20.27 9.35
N MET A 42 2.87 19.40 8.36
CA MET A 42 3.48 18.07 8.37
C MET A 42 4.95 18.10 7.92
N PRO A 43 5.79 17.22 8.47
CA PRO A 43 7.18 17.07 8.05
C PRO A 43 7.27 16.54 6.62
N ASN A 44 8.40 16.81 5.96
CA ASN A 44 8.66 16.20 4.67
C ASN A 44 8.99 14.71 4.82
N ARG A 45 8.86 13.95 3.71
CA ARG A 45 9.12 12.50 3.71
C ARG A 45 10.52 12.12 4.20
N ALA A 46 11.55 12.89 3.84
CA ALA A 46 12.92 12.62 4.25
C ALA A 46 13.06 12.71 5.79
N THR A 47 12.35 13.63 6.42
CA THR A 47 12.32 13.74 7.91
C THR A 47 11.65 12.51 8.52
N VAL A 48 10.53 12.05 7.96
CA VAL A 48 9.83 10.84 8.44
C VAL A 48 10.73 9.61 8.30
N HIS A 49 11.39 9.42 7.16
CA HIS A 49 12.32 8.31 6.96
C HIS A 49 13.49 8.34 7.96
N ARG A 50 14.02 9.53 8.26
CA ARG A 50 15.05 9.68 9.27
C ARG A 50 14.56 9.30 10.67
N TRP A 51 13.32 9.64 11.01
CA TRP A 51 12.70 9.22 12.28
C TRP A 51 12.49 7.70 12.36
N LEU A 52 12.07 7.05 11.28
CA LEU A 52 11.93 5.60 11.23
C LEU A 52 13.26 4.86 11.44
N LEU A 53 14.38 5.46 11.04
CA LEU A 53 15.71 4.90 11.27
C LEU A 53 16.26 5.16 12.69
N ALA A 54 15.83 6.27 13.32
CA ALA A 54 16.38 6.72 14.60
C ALA A 54 15.52 6.34 15.82
N ASP A 55 14.26 5.97 15.62
CA ASP A 55 13.27 5.73 16.67
C ASP A 55 12.58 4.39 16.42
N THR A 56 12.98 3.38 17.18
CA THR A 56 12.47 2.01 17.07
C THR A 56 10.99 1.94 17.38
N ASP A 57 10.52 2.64 18.43
CA ASP A 57 9.12 2.63 18.82
C ASP A 57 8.23 3.22 17.71
N PHE A 58 8.68 4.29 17.08
CA PHE A 58 7.96 4.87 15.95
C PHE A 58 7.99 3.95 14.72
N CYS A 59 9.09 3.25 14.48
CA CYS A 59 9.22 2.26 13.41
C CYS A 59 8.23 1.13 13.60
N ASP A 60 8.11 0.59 14.81
CA ASP A 60 7.18 -0.51 15.13
C ASP A 60 5.72 -0.08 15.00
N GLN A 61 5.39 1.11 15.50
CA GLN A 61 4.05 1.68 15.33
C GLN A 61 3.72 1.91 13.85
N TYR A 62 4.69 2.40 13.07
CA TYR A 62 4.52 2.60 11.63
C TYR A 62 4.29 1.28 10.88
N ALA A 63 5.02 0.22 11.23
CA ALA A 63 4.84 -1.11 10.65
C ALA A 63 3.42 -1.64 10.91
N ARG A 64 2.93 -1.56 12.16
CA ARG A 64 1.56 -1.95 12.51
C ARG A 64 0.50 -1.11 11.80
N ALA A 65 0.72 0.21 11.69
CA ALA A 65 -0.18 1.09 10.96
C ALA A 65 -0.26 0.71 9.47
N ARG A 66 0.83 0.25 8.87
CA ARG A 66 0.86 -0.26 7.48
C ARG A 66 0.09 -1.57 7.32
N GLU A 67 0.05 -2.42 8.33
CA GLU A 67 -0.78 -3.63 8.34
C GLU A 67 -2.27 -3.26 8.38
N ILE A 68 -2.66 -2.31 9.27
CA ILE A 68 -4.03 -1.78 9.32
C ILE A 68 -4.41 -1.13 7.99
N GLN A 69 -3.52 -0.34 7.40
CA GLN A 69 -3.76 0.28 6.09
C GLN A 69 -4.09 -0.74 5.00
N ALA A 70 -3.52 -1.93 5.06
CA ALA A 70 -3.84 -2.97 4.09
C ALA A 70 -5.28 -3.47 4.23
N GLU A 71 -5.83 -3.57 5.46
CA GLU A 71 -7.24 -3.89 5.69
C GLU A 71 -8.16 -2.79 5.12
N GLU A 72 -7.84 -1.52 5.37
CA GLU A 72 -8.61 -0.38 4.82
C GLU A 72 -8.62 -0.40 3.28
N ILE A 73 -7.48 -0.71 2.65
CA ILE A 73 -7.42 -0.84 1.18
C ILE A 73 -8.26 -2.02 0.69
N PHE A 74 -8.32 -3.12 1.46
CA PHE A 74 -9.16 -4.27 1.13
C PHE A 74 -10.65 -3.91 1.19
N ASP A 75 -11.09 -3.26 2.27
CA ASP A 75 -12.48 -2.82 2.43
C ASP A 75 -12.87 -1.81 1.34
N GLU A 76 -11.97 -0.89 0.96
CA GLU A 76 -12.19 0.03 -0.15
C GLU A 76 -12.40 -0.68 -1.51
N ILE A 77 -11.79 -1.86 -1.72
CA ILE A 77 -12.06 -2.67 -2.93
C ILE A 77 -13.51 -3.12 -2.97
N LEU A 78 -14.04 -3.59 -1.83
CA LEU A 78 -15.43 -4.03 -1.72
C LEU A 78 -16.38 -2.85 -1.95
N GLU A 79 -16.13 -1.70 -1.31
CA GLU A 79 -16.92 -0.49 -1.52
C GLU A 79 -16.96 -0.05 -2.99
N ILE A 80 -15.80 -0.09 -3.68
CA ILE A 80 -15.73 0.28 -5.10
C ILE A 80 -16.49 -0.72 -5.96
N SER A 81 -16.45 -2.03 -5.63
CA SER A 81 -17.11 -3.07 -6.42
C SER A 81 -18.63 -3.03 -6.26
N ASP A 82 -19.11 -2.62 -5.09
CA ASP A 82 -20.54 -2.58 -4.76
C ASP A 82 -21.21 -1.23 -5.15
N ASP A 83 -20.40 -0.20 -5.47
CA ASP A 83 -20.92 1.13 -5.85
C ASP A 83 -21.36 1.18 -7.31
N SER A 84 -22.64 0.87 -7.56
CA SER A 84 -23.28 0.95 -8.88
C SER A 84 -23.85 2.34 -9.25
N ARG A 85 -23.73 3.35 -8.38
CA ARG A 85 -24.36 4.67 -8.56
C ARG A 85 -23.96 5.40 -9.83
N ARG A 86 -22.80 5.12 -10.39
CA ARG A 86 -22.23 5.75 -11.58
C ARG A 86 -22.25 4.85 -12.82
N ASP A 87 -22.79 3.64 -12.73
CA ASP A 87 -22.78 2.66 -13.82
C ASP A 87 -23.69 3.08 -14.97
N TYR A 88 -24.62 4.01 -14.71
CA TYR A 88 -25.55 4.54 -15.69
C TYR A 88 -25.52 6.05 -15.70
N ILE A 89 -25.64 6.63 -16.89
CA ILE A 89 -25.86 8.06 -17.12
C ILE A 89 -27.20 8.26 -17.83
N THR A 90 -27.88 9.33 -17.51
CA THR A 90 -29.10 9.73 -18.23
C THR A 90 -28.70 10.69 -19.34
N GLY A 91 -28.99 10.33 -20.60
CA GLY A 91 -28.76 11.18 -21.74
C GLY A 91 -29.77 12.35 -21.82
N ASP A 92 -29.50 13.31 -22.71
CA ASP A 92 -30.41 14.46 -22.95
C ASP A 92 -31.80 14.04 -23.42
N ASP A 93 -31.93 12.82 -23.96
CA ASP A 93 -33.16 12.16 -24.38
C ASP A 93 -33.91 11.47 -23.23
N GLY A 94 -33.42 11.60 -21.99
CA GLY A 94 -33.98 10.94 -20.80
C GLY A 94 -33.73 9.44 -20.72
N GLN A 95 -33.00 8.85 -21.66
CA GLN A 95 -32.70 7.41 -21.65
C GLN A 95 -31.46 7.12 -20.78
N LYS A 96 -31.55 6.03 -20.00
CA LYS A 96 -30.42 5.52 -19.24
C LYS A 96 -29.46 4.75 -20.15
N ARG A 97 -28.19 5.12 -20.14
CA ARG A 97 -27.11 4.46 -20.89
C ARG A 97 -26.02 3.99 -19.94
N ILE A 98 -25.35 2.90 -20.30
CA ILE A 98 -24.22 2.37 -19.51
C ILE A 98 -23.05 3.36 -19.56
N ASN A 99 -22.54 3.72 -18.39
CA ASN A 99 -21.36 4.56 -18.23
C ASN A 99 -20.09 3.70 -18.22
N ARG A 100 -19.61 3.34 -19.40
CA ARG A 100 -18.41 2.49 -19.54
C ARG A 100 -17.18 3.11 -18.89
N GLU A 101 -17.03 4.42 -18.97
CA GLU A 101 -15.87 5.10 -18.36
C GLU A 101 -15.84 4.94 -16.83
N ALA A 102 -16.98 5.04 -16.15
CA ALA A 102 -17.04 4.84 -14.71
C ALA A 102 -16.75 3.40 -14.33
N ILE A 103 -17.29 2.44 -15.07
CA ILE A 103 -17.04 1.00 -14.86
C ILE A 103 -15.56 0.65 -15.08
N ASP A 104 -14.95 1.13 -16.15
CA ASP A 104 -13.55 0.85 -16.46
C ASP A 104 -12.62 1.53 -15.43
N ARG A 105 -12.98 2.72 -14.95
CA ARG A 105 -12.25 3.38 -13.85
C ARG A 105 -12.37 2.62 -12.54
N ALA A 106 -13.54 2.05 -12.21
CA ALA A 106 -13.72 1.20 -11.04
C ALA A 106 -12.83 -0.05 -11.12
N LYS A 107 -12.83 -0.74 -12.26
CA LYS A 107 -11.94 -1.89 -12.50
C LYS A 107 -10.47 -1.52 -12.32
N LEU A 108 -10.02 -0.41 -12.91
CA LEU A 108 -8.64 0.05 -12.78
C LEU A 108 -8.26 0.35 -11.32
N LYS A 109 -9.17 0.94 -10.55
CA LYS A 109 -8.97 1.19 -9.11
C LYS A 109 -8.83 -0.11 -8.33
N ILE A 110 -9.71 -1.08 -8.58
CA ILE A 110 -9.68 -2.41 -7.96
C ILE A 110 -8.37 -3.13 -8.28
N ASP A 111 -7.99 -3.20 -9.55
CA ASP A 111 -6.77 -3.90 -9.98
C ASP A 111 -5.50 -3.27 -9.38
N ALA A 112 -5.41 -1.94 -9.36
CA ALA A 112 -4.31 -1.22 -8.73
C ALA A 112 -4.21 -1.54 -7.21
N ARG A 113 -5.34 -1.59 -6.50
CA ARG A 113 -5.38 -1.91 -5.06
C ARG A 113 -5.02 -3.36 -4.78
N LYS A 114 -5.54 -4.30 -5.58
CA LYS A 114 -5.16 -5.73 -5.49
C LYS A 114 -3.65 -5.91 -5.66
N TRP A 115 -3.06 -5.22 -6.64
CA TRP A 115 -1.62 -5.25 -6.84
C TRP A 115 -0.86 -4.70 -5.63
N VAL A 116 -1.29 -3.57 -5.07
CA VAL A 116 -0.68 -2.97 -3.86
C VAL A 116 -0.78 -3.93 -2.68
N LEU A 117 -1.96 -4.51 -2.42
CA LEU A 117 -2.18 -5.47 -1.32
C LEU A 117 -1.28 -6.69 -1.43
N SER A 118 -1.15 -7.26 -2.63
CA SER A 118 -0.28 -8.42 -2.86
C SER A 118 1.20 -8.13 -2.56
N ARG A 119 1.62 -6.86 -2.64
CA ARG A 119 2.99 -6.42 -2.30
C ARG A 119 3.14 -6.01 -0.84
N MET A 120 2.10 -5.44 -0.22
CA MET A 120 2.12 -5.05 1.19
C MET A 120 2.08 -6.25 2.12
N GLN A 121 1.21 -7.23 1.83
CA GLN A 121 1.03 -8.44 2.64
C GLN A 121 0.96 -9.68 1.73
N PRO A 122 2.08 -10.14 1.18
CA PRO A 122 2.11 -11.24 0.22
C PRO A 122 1.64 -12.56 0.81
N LYS A 123 1.81 -12.77 2.11
CA LYS A 123 1.31 -13.98 2.80
C LYS A 123 -0.22 -14.03 2.89
N LYS A 124 -0.89 -12.87 2.97
CA LYS A 124 -2.35 -12.78 3.11
C LYS A 124 -3.06 -12.58 1.77
N TYR A 125 -2.53 -11.71 0.91
CA TYR A 125 -3.16 -11.28 -0.34
C TYR A 125 -2.36 -11.63 -1.60
N GLY A 126 -1.24 -12.33 -1.47
CA GLY A 126 -0.45 -12.79 -2.62
C GLY A 126 -1.07 -14.01 -3.28
N ASN A 127 -0.81 -14.19 -4.58
CA ASN A 127 -1.11 -15.43 -5.26
C ASN A 127 -0.23 -16.54 -4.66
N ARG A 128 -0.82 -17.50 -3.95
CA ARG A 128 -0.13 -18.74 -3.58
C ARG A 128 0.14 -19.51 -4.85
N MET A 129 1.38 -19.56 -5.29
CA MET A 129 1.85 -20.66 -6.12
C MET A 129 2.19 -21.80 -5.16
N GLU A 130 1.34 -22.81 -5.07
CA GLU A 130 1.76 -24.10 -4.54
C GLU A 130 2.72 -24.70 -5.56
N ILE A 131 4.02 -24.53 -5.31
CA ILE A 131 5.04 -25.28 -6.02
C ILE A 131 5.04 -26.64 -5.34
N ASP A 132 4.30 -27.58 -5.94
CA ASP A 132 4.40 -29.00 -5.61
C ASP A 132 5.78 -29.46 -6.09
N GLN A 133 6.81 -29.22 -5.28
CA GLN A 133 8.11 -29.82 -5.53
C GLN A 133 8.06 -31.23 -4.96
N PRO A 134 8.03 -32.27 -5.82
CA PRO A 134 8.23 -33.61 -5.33
C PRO A 134 9.57 -33.65 -4.58
N THR A 135 9.52 -33.97 -3.30
CA THR A 135 10.71 -34.18 -2.49
C THR A 135 11.48 -35.36 -3.14
N GLN A 136 12.46 -35.05 -3.97
CA GLN A 136 13.39 -36.08 -4.42
C GLN A 136 14.32 -36.37 -3.25
N ASP A 137 14.11 -37.51 -2.63
CA ASP A 137 15.08 -38.08 -1.67
C ASP A 137 16.38 -38.39 -2.41
N TYR A 138 17.35 -37.51 -2.27
CA TYR A 138 18.69 -37.77 -2.78
C TYR A 138 19.38 -38.75 -1.85
N VAL A 139 19.53 -39.99 -2.30
CA VAL A 139 20.43 -40.98 -1.63
C VAL A 139 21.83 -40.60 -1.99
N VAL A 140 22.56 -39.99 -1.03
CA VAL A 140 24.00 -39.76 -1.16
C VAL A 140 24.76 -41.04 -0.85
N ASN A 141 25.19 -41.73 -1.89
CA ASN A 141 26.12 -42.86 -1.73
C ASN A 141 27.54 -42.34 -1.43
N VAL A 142 27.97 -42.41 -0.17
CA VAL A 142 29.34 -42.08 0.20
C VAL A 142 30.21 -43.26 -0.21
N ILE A 143 30.96 -43.11 -1.30
CA ILE A 143 32.00 -44.07 -1.69
C ILE A 143 33.24 -43.79 -0.83
N THR A 144 33.46 -44.60 0.19
CA THR A 144 34.72 -44.59 0.97
C THR A 144 35.83 -45.19 0.11
N ALA A 145 36.90 -44.43 -0.10
CA ALA A 145 38.12 -44.93 -0.78
C ALA A 145 38.77 -46.04 0.07
N PRO A 146 39.27 -47.13 -0.56
CA PRO A 146 39.97 -48.16 0.17
C PRO A 146 41.27 -47.63 0.79
N GLU A 147 41.55 -48.03 2.03
CA GLU A 147 42.79 -47.66 2.71
C GLU A 147 44.02 -48.21 1.98
N PRO A 148 45.09 -47.40 1.83
CA PRO A 148 46.33 -47.88 1.25
C PRO A 148 46.99 -48.91 2.16
N LYS A 149 47.42 -50.03 1.54
CA LYS A 149 48.18 -51.10 2.22
C LYS A 149 49.61 -50.65 2.56
#